data_86010c00401e409b066b38234eab5c4b
#
_entry.id   86010c00401e409b066b38234eab5c4b
#
_cell.length_a   1.000
_cell.length_b   1.000
_cell.length_c   1.000
_cell.angle_alpha   90.00
_cell.angle_beta   90.00
_cell.angle_gamma   90.00
#
_symmetry.space_group_name_H-M   'P 1'
#
loop_
_entity.id
_entity.type
_entity.pdbx_description
1 polymer ?
#
loop_
_entity_poly.entity_id
_entity_poly.type
_entity_poly.pdbx_seq_one_letter_code
_entity_poly.pdbx_strand_id
1 'polypeptide(L)'
;MRLHIFIWIILAGSLFSCEKENVTPSKVRNPFAPAPEATDATSELRREFYEKTGCFLLFNDTLRHEYMGVDAFGNPYYDTELLAMDWDLGTVKRDYILRYEYLDGMAQQQKAYDFLVNNLKSSLNKLPYSILAVNKIELRKEDWMTGQVTWESKVCEINSRCMAVAIEGLFAEDVKPEVYVQDLCCTIIFPRLFVNEEDDWWGSKAYGFVEYDMGYGYYNKMDLYVETLEDLHREGFLVDVDEVNFPDVRQDASAYIKAVLLETEEEFREKYGQYWKIMEKYEIIKPLVEKEVEDLGIKFK
;
A
#
# COMPACT_ATOMS: atom_id res chain seq x y z
N MET A 1 51.32 13.84 -49.98
CA MET A 1 50.05 13.86 -50.71
C MET A 1 49.15 12.62 -50.43
N ARG A 2 49.68 11.40 -50.28
CA ARG A 2 48.89 10.18 -50.02
C ARG A 2 48.25 10.09 -48.63
N LEU A 3 48.88 10.68 -47.60
CA LEU A 3 48.41 10.63 -46.21
C LEU A 3 47.16 11.50 -45.99
N HIS A 4 47.07 12.65 -46.63
CA HIS A 4 45.90 13.54 -46.48
C HIS A 4 44.63 13.00 -47.15
N ILE A 5 44.76 12.18 -48.20
CA ILE A 5 43.61 11.53 -48.84
C ILE A 5 43.01 10.48 -47.93
N PHE A 6 43.80 9.72 -47.17
CA PHE A 6 43.31 8.71 -46.24
C PHE A 6 42.54 9.33 -45.07
N ILE A 7 43.01 10.51 -44.59
CA ILE A 7 42.33 11.22 -43.49
C ILE A 7 40.94 11.72 -43.94
N TRP A 8 40.83 12.22 -45.17
CA TRP A 8 39.56 12.69 -45.73
C TRP A 8 38.56 11.55 -45.98
N ILE A 9 39.01 10.35 -46.33
CA ILE A 9 38.16 9.18 -46.52
C ILE A 9 37.61 8.68 -45.19
N ILE A 10 38.41 8.69 -44.11
CA ILE A 10 37.96 8.31 -42.75
C ILE A 10 36.97 9.35 -42.20
N LEU A 11 37.21 10.64 -42.44
CA LEU A 11 36.29 11.71 -42.01
C LEU A 11 34.95 11.70 -42.77
N ALA A 12 34.96 11.36 -44.04
CA ALA A 12 33.74 11.23 -44.85
C ALA A 12 32.92 9.99 -44.48
N GLY A 13 33.56 8.87 -44.11
CA GLY A 13 32.90 7.66 -43.63
C GLY A 13 32.16 7.80 -42.30
N SER A 14 32.61 8.71 -41.44
CA SER A 14 31.94 8.95 -40.12
C SER A 14 30.69 9.84 -40.23
N LEU A 15 30.44 10.49 -41.36
CA LEU A 15 29.26 11.34 -41.54
C LEU A 15 28.01 10.59 -42.05
N PHE A 16 28.16 9.33 -42.48
CA PHE A 16 27.04 8.52 -42.95
C PHE A 16 26.48 7.53 -41.87
N SER A 17 26.98 7.58 -40.64
CA SER A 17 26.58 6.66 -39.59
C SER A 17 25.40 7.15 -38.73
N CYS A 18 24.68 8.17 -39.14
CA CYS A 18 23.41 8.56 -38.51
C CYS A 18 22.27 8.43 -39.55
N GLU A 19 21.91 7.23 -39.94
CA GLU A 19 20.52 7.00 -40.29
C GLU A 19 19.69 7.28 -39.01
N LYS A 20 18.82 8.29 -39.09
CA LYS A 20 17.74 8.43 -38.12
C LYS A 20 16.90 7.17 -38.25
N GLU A 21 17.16 6.18 -37.39
CA GLU A 21 16.16 5.16 -37.16
C GLU A 21 14.89 5.91 -36.76
N ASN A 22 13.91 5.93 -37.62
CA ASN A 22 12.55 6.24 -37.24
C ASN A 22 12.07 5.09 -36.37
N VAL A 23 12.51 5.10 -35.11
CA VAL A 23 11.97 4.23 -34.09
C VAL A 23 10.53 4.69 -33.92
N THR A 24 9.64 4.09 -34.69
CA THR A 24 8.21 4.16 -34.38
C THR A 24 8.08 3.47 -33.02
N PRO A 25 7.66 4.17 -31.98
CA PRO A 25 7.45 3.50 -30.70
C PRO A 25 6.53 2.33 -30.98
N SER A 26 7.00 1.12 -30.79
CA SER A 26 6.12 -0.04 -30.78
C SER A 26 5.01 0.32 -29.79
N LYS A 27 3.75 0.08 -30.14
CA LYS A 27 2.63 0.27 -29.22
C LYS A 27 2.85 -0.74 -28.08
N VAL A 28 3.66 -0.35 -27.11
CA VAL A 28 3.90 -1.17 -25.92
C VAL A 28 2.56 -1.31 -25.24
N ARG A 29 2.07 -2.52 -25.20
CA ARG A 29 0.83 -2.88 -24.51
C ARG A 29 0.99 -2.53 -23.04
N ASN A 30 -0.03 -1.92 -22.46
CA ASN A 30 -0.06 -1.69 -21.02
C ASN A 30 -0.15 -3.05 -20.30
N PRO A 31 0.85 -3.45 -19.51
CA PRO A 31 0.86 -4.77 -18.87
C PRO A 31 -0.22 -4.92 -17.79
N PHE A 32 -0.77 -3.83 -17.29
CA PHE A 32 -1.88 -3.86 -16.32
C PHE A 32 -3.24 -4.13 -16.96
N ALA A 33 -3.37 -3.89 -18.27
CA ALA A 33 -4.60 -4.15 -19.01
C ALA A 33 -4.70 -5.62 -19.43
N PRO A 34 -5.91 -6.24 -19.46
CA PRO A 34 -6.11 -7.53 -20.09
C PRO A 34 -5.74 -7.49 -21.58
N ALA A 35 -5.38 -8.62 -22.16
CA ALA A 35 -5.17 -8.72 -23.62
C ALA A 35 -6.44 -8.28 -24.34
N PRO A 36 -6.32 -7.46 -25.41
CA PRO A 36 -7.50 -7.03 -26.19
C PRO A 36 -8.32 -8.20 -26.70
N GLU A 37 -7.64 -9.29 -27.07
CA GLU A 37 -8.23 -10.52 -27.60
C GLU A 37 -8.73 -11.50 -26.54
N ALA A 38 -8.43 -11.27 -25.25
CA ALA A 38 -8.89 -12.16 -24.17
C ALA A 38 -10.41 -12.02 -23.97
N THR A 39 -11.12 -13.13 -23.98
CA THR A 39 -12.59 -13.21 -23.83
C THR A 39 -13.00 -14.03 -22.61
N ASP A 40 -12.06 -14.37 -21.77
CA ASP A 40 -12.37 -15.05 -20.50
C ASP A 40 -13.03 -14.09 -19.51
N ALA A 41 -13.81 -14.67 -18.60
CA ALA A 41 -14.63 -13.93 -17.65
C ALA A 41 -13.78 -13.02 -16.71
N THR A 42 -12.58 -13.44 -16.33
CA THR A 42 -11.65 -12.63 -15.54
C THR A 42 -11.21 -11.37 -16.29
N SER A 43 -10.88 -11.51 -17.58
CA SER A 43 -10.49 -10.39 -18.44
C SER A 43 -11.64 -9.43 -18.69
N GLU A 44 -12.87 -9.94 -18.83
CA GLU A 44 -14.06 -9.10 -18.97
C GLU A 44 -14.32 -8.30 -17.68
N LEU A 45 -14.25 -8.95 -16.52
CA LEU A 45 -14.40 -8.30 -15.22
C LEU A 45 -13.38 -7.19 -14.98
N ARG A 46 -12.12 -7.42 -15.38
CA ARG A 46 -11.04 -6.43 -15.29
C ARG A 46 -11.27 -5.22 -16.21
N ARG A 47 -11.80 -5.42 -17.43
CA ARG A 47 -12.16 -4.32 -18.34
C ARG A 47 -13.31 -3.50 -17.77
N GLU A 48 -14.37 -4.17 -17.31
CA GLU A 48 -15.53 -3.50 -16.71
C GLU A 48 -15.12 -2.66 -15.49
N PHE A 49 -14.22 -3.18 -14.66
CA PHE A 49 -13.68 -2.43 -13.53
C PHE A 49 -12.98 -1.16 -13.98
N TYR A 50 -12.10 -1.26 -15.01
CA TYR A 50 -11.40 -0.09 -15.54
C TYR A 50 -12.37 0.94 -16.13
N GLU A 51 -13.38 0.50 -16.87
CA GLU A 51 -14.40 1.40 -17.44
C GLU A 51 -15.16 2.17 -16.36
N LYS A 52 -15.47 1.51 -15.24
CA LYS A 52 -16.19 2.15 -14.12
C LYS A 52 -15.33 3.05 -13.24
N THR A 53 -14.05 2.74 -13.11
CA THR A 53 -13.21 3.33 -12.06
C THR A 53 -12.00 4.10 -12.58
N GLY A 54 -11.54 3.82 -13.79
CA GLY A 54 -10.27 4.30 -14.34
C GLY A 54 -9.03 3.66 -13.72
N CYS A 55 -9.19 2.62 -12.87
CA CYS A 55 -8.15 1.89 -12.18
C CYS A 55 -8.03 0.47 -12.75
N PHE A 56 -6.81 -0.04 -12.90
CA PHE A 56 -6.60 -1.43 -13.36
C PHE A 56 -6.81 -2.41 -12.21
N LEU A 57 -7.57 -3.48 -12.45
CA LEU A 57 -7.77 -4.57 -11.50
C LEU A 57 -6.90 -5.77 -11.89
N LEU A 58 -6.20 -6.32 -10.90
CA LEU A 58 -5.36 -7.50 -11.01
C LEU A 58 -5.83 -8.56 -10.01
N PHE A 59 -5.75 -9.84 -10.37
CA PHE A 59 -6.04 -10.98 -9.49
C PHE A 59 -4.83 -11.88 -9.28
N ASN A 60 -3.70 -11.55 -9.93
CA ASN A 60 -2.39 -12.13 -9.70
C ASN A 60 -1.31 -11.07 -9.96
N ASP A 61 -0.09 -11.37 -9.57
CA ASP A 61 1.06 -10.48 -9.71
C ASP A 61 1.77 -10.57 -11.06
N THR A 62 1.34 -11.47 -11.95
CA THR A 62 1.95 -11.60 -13.28
C THR A 62 1.37 -10.56 -14.24
N LEU A 63 2.17 -9.56 -14.57
CA LEU A 63 1.79 -8.51 -15.51
C LEU A 63 1.97 -8.95 -16.96
N ARG A 64 3.01 -9.73 -17.23
CA ARG A 64 3.34 -10.26 -18.55
C ARG A 64 4.01 -11.61 -18.43
N HIS A 65 3.67 -12.51 -19.35
CA HIS A 65 4.33 -13.81 -19.51
C HIS A 65 4.24 -14.18 -20.98
N GLU A 66 5.20 -13.72 -21.77
CA GLU A 66 5.18 -13.84 -23.24
C GLU A 66 6.26 -14.81 -23.70
N TYR A 67 5.88 -15.72 -24.60
CA TYR A 67 6.85 -16.63 -25.22
C TYR A 67 7.72 -15.84 -26.21
N MET A 68 9.03 -15.88 -25.99
CA MET A 68 10.03 -15.14 -26.79
C MET A 68 10.82 -16.05 -27.73
N GLY A 69 10.59 -17.36 -27.69
CA GLY A 69 11.32 -18.33 -28.49
C GLY A 69 11.97 -19.42 -27.63
N VAL A 70 13.11 -19.92 -28.09
CA VAL A 70 13.91 -20.91 -27.35
C VAL A 70 15.27 -20.33 -26.98
N ASP A 71 15.78 -20.73 -25.85
CA ASP A 71 17.14 -20.38 -25.42
C ASP A 71 18.22 -21.15 -26.22
N ALA A 72 19.50 -20.91 -25.93
CA ALA A 72 20.63 -21.55 -26.59
C ALA A 72 20.66 -23.08 -26.39
N PHE A 73 19.89 -23.62 -25.46
CA PHE A 73 19.79 -25.04 -25.13
C PHE A 73 18.51 -25.68 -25.68
N GLY A 74 17.65 -24.89 -26.38
CA GLY A 74 16.40 -25.38 -26.96
C GLY A 74 15.21 -25.38 -25.98
N ASN A 75 15.33 -24.80 -24.78
CA ASN A 75 14.23 -24.68 -23.85
C ASN A 75 13.36 -23.47 -24.19
N PRO A 76 12.03 -23.53 -23.98
CA PRO A 76 11.15 -22.38 -24.11
C PRO A 76 11.62 -21.23 -23.22
N TYR A 77 11.78 -20.04 -23.82
CA TYR A 77 12.11 -18.81 -23.11
C TYR A 77 10.90 -17.87 -23.08
N TYR A 78 10.62 -17.37 -21.91
CA TYR A 78 9.50 -16.44 -21.65
C TYR A 78 10.03 -15.12 -21.08
N ASP A 79 9.53 -14.02 -21.58
CA ASP A 79 9.68 -12.72 -20.94
C ASP A 79 8.56 -12.57 -19.89
N THR A 80 8.96 -12.58 -18.63
CA THR A 80 8.02 -12.55 -17.50
C THR A 80 8.24 -11.28 -16.70
N GLU A 81 7.19 -10.49 -16.53
CA GLU A 81 7.17 -9.32 -15.67
C GLU A 81 6.20 -9.56 -14.51
N LEU A 82 6.73 -9.49 -13.29
CA LEU A 82 5.94 -9.56 -12.07
C LEU A 82 5.73 -8.18 -11.48
N LEU A 83 4.61 -8.03 -10.78
CA LEU A 83 4.34 -6.85 -9.97
C LEU A 83 5.17 -6.93 -8.69
N ALA A 84 6.19 -6.10 -8.59
CA ALA A 84 7.03 -6.00 -7.40
C ALA A 84 6.40 -5.00 -6.41
N MET A 85 5.79 -5.52 -5.33
CA MET A 85 5.21 -4.69 -4.27
C MET A 85 6.24 -4.26 -3.21
N ASP A 86 7.37 -4.94 -3.16
CA ASP A 86 8.54 -4.63 -2.32
C ASP A 86 9.41 -3.50 -2.89
N TRP A 87 9.07 -2.98 -4.08
CA TRP A 87 9.80 -1.91 -4.75
C TRP A 87 8.98 -0.62 -4.80
N ASP A 88 9.60 0.49 -4.39
CA ASP A 88 9.07 1.83 -4.56
C ASP A 88 10.14 2.76 -5.15
N LEU A 89 9.74 3.93 -5.68
CA LEU A 89 10.62 4.88 -6.34
C LEU A 89 11.79 5.30 -5.41
N GLY A 90 12.95 4.68 -5.64
CA GLY A 90 14.20 5.00 -4.94
C GLY A 90 14.55 4.10 -3.76
N THR A 91 13.70 3.14 -3.36
CA THR A 91 13.96 2.28 -2.20
C THR A 91 13.62 0.83 -2.50
N VAL A 92 14.57 -0.08 -2.32
CA VAL A 92 14.31 -1.52 -2.28
C VAL A 92 14.29 -1.93 -0.82
N LYS A 93 13.15 -2.37 -0.34
CA LYS A 93 12.98 -2.91 1.02
C LYS A 93 13.57 -4.32 1.05
N ARG A 94 14.86 -4.49 1.30
CA ARG A 94 15.60 -5.76 1.16
C ARG A 94 15.02 -6.92 1.99
N ASP A 95 14.50 -6.62 3.17
CA ASP A 95 13.99 -7.64 4.09
C ASP A 95 12.45 -7.67 4.13
N TYR A 96 11.81 -6.98 3.18
CA TYR A 96 10.37 -6.86 3.09
C TYR A 96 9.81 -7.90 2.12
N ILE A 97 9.58 -9.10 2.62
CA ILE A 97 9.10 -10.22 1.81
C ILE A 97 7.59 -10.39 2.03
N LEU A 98 6.84 -10.17 0.96
CA LEU A 98 5.41 -10.40 0.92
C LEU A 98 5.11 -11.74 0.24
N ARG A 99 4.08 -12.41 0.70
CA ARG A 99 3.45 -13.51 -0.01
C ARG A 99 1.95 -13.28 -0.14
N TYR A 100 1.39 -13.78 -1.23
CA TYR A 100 -0.02 -13.65 -1.56
C TYR A 100 -0.68 -15.02 -1.63
N GLU A 101 -1.88 -15.12 -1.07
CA GLU A 101 -2.81 -16.17 -1.41
C GLU A 101 -3.81 -15.57 -2.41
N TYR A 102 -3.81 -16.07 -3.64
CA TYR A 102 -4.69 -15.55 -4.69
C TYR A 102 -6.12 -16.01 -4.51
N LEU A 103 -7.03 -15.31 -5.19
CA LEU A 103 -8.45 -15.64 -5.17
C LEU A 103 -8.72 -16.94 -5.94
N ASP A 104 -9.52 -17.83 -5.36
CA ASP A 104 -9.89 -19.09 -5.97
C ASP A 104 -11.17 -18.94 -6.80
N GLY A 105 -10.97 -18.79 -8.11
CA GLY A 105 -12.03 -18.78 -9.11
C GLY A 105 -12.90 -17.53 -9.17
N MET A 106 -13.80 -17.53 -10.14
CA MET A 106 -14.65 -16.39 -10.50
C MET A 106 -15.53 -15.87 -9.38
N ALA A 107 -16.03 -16.75 -8.51
CA ALA A 107 -16.92 -16.32 -7.43
C ALA A 107 -16.24 -15.40 -6.44
N GLN A 108 -14.99 -15.70 -6.08
CA GLN A 108 -14.19 -14.82 -5.21
C GLN A 108 -13.77 -13.55 -5.94
N GLN A 109 -13.39 -13.64 -7.21
CA GLN A 109 -13.02 -12.48 -8.03
C GLN A 109 -14.21 -11.51 -8.19
N GLN A 110 -15.41 -12.03 -8.42
CA GLN A 110 -16.64 -11.23 -8.48
C GLN A 110 -16.92 -10.54 -7.14
N LYS A 111 -16.79 -11.25 -6.02
CA LYS A 111 -17.00 -10.66 -4.68
C LYS A 111 -15.99 -9.53 -4.40
N ALA A 112 -14.72 -9.73 -4.78
CA ALA A 112 -13.70 -8.68 -4.69
C ALA A 112 -14.06 -7.46 -5.55
N TYR A 113 -14.45 -7.69 -6.80
CA TYR A 113 -14.90 -6.63 -7.70
C TYR A 113 -16.08 -5.85 -7.11
N ASP A 114 -17.11 -6.54 -6.63
CA ASP A 114 -18.31 -5.91 -6.05
C ASP A 114 -17.95 -5.06 -4.83
N PHE A 115 -17.06 -5.55 -3.96
CA PHE A 115 -16.56 -4.78 -2.83
C PHE A 115 -15.81 -3.53 -3.28
N LEU A 116 -14.86 -3.67 -4.21
CA LEU A 116 -14.04 -2.56 -4.68
C LEU A 116 -14.86 -1.47 -5.38
N VAL A 117 -15.87 -1.85 -6.15
CA VAL A 117 -16.76 -0.91 -6.85
C VAL A 117 -17.74 -0.25 -5.89
N ASN A 118 -18.43 -1.04 -5.07
CA ASN A 118 -19.55 -0.56 -4.27
C ASN A 118 -19.12 0.13 -2.97
N ASN A 119 -18.01 -0.30 -2.38
CA ASN A 119 -17.54 0.20 -1.08
C ASN A 119 -16.28 1.05 -1.22
N LEU A 120 -15.19 0.53 -1.79
CA LEU A 120 -13.94 1.28 -1.84
C LEU A 120 -14.03 2.50 -2.77
N LYS A 121 -14.57 2.33 -3.99
CA LYS A 121 -14.72 3.44 -4.95
C LYS A 121 -15.69 4.51 -4.46
N SER A 122 -16.74 4.12 -3.74
CA SER A 122 -17.68 5.08 -3.15
C SER A 122 -17.06 5.89 -2.01
N SER A 123 -16.09 5.30 -1.31
CA SER A 123 -15.40 5.91 -0.17
C SER A 123 -14.13 6.68 -0.56
N LEU A 124 -13.55 6.42 -1.74
CA LEU A 124 -12.35 7.11 -2.25
C LEU A 124 -12.64 7.80 -3.58
N ASN A 125 -12.44 9.10 -3.66
CA ASN A 125 -12.57 9.83 -4.93
C ASN A 125 -11.47 9.45 -5.94
N LYS A 126 -10.27 9.14 -5.45
CA LYS A 126 -9.11 8.78 -6.27
C LYS A 126 -8.66 7.38 -5.90
N LEU A 127 -8.82 6.44 -6.81
CA LEU A 127 -8.19 5.14 -6.70
C LEU A 127 -6.72 5.19 -7.15
N PRO A 128 -5.87 4.25 -6.72
CA PRO A 128 -4.52 4.10 -7.22
C PRO A 128 -4.53 3.73 -8.72
N TYR A 129 -3.34 3.71 -9.33
CA TYR A 129 -3.21 3.31 -10.74
C TYR A 129 -3.71 1.89 -10.99
N SER A 130 -3.41 0.98 -10.07
CA SER A 130 -3.92 -0.40 -10.10
C SER A 130 -4.22 -0.94 -8.70
N ILE A 131 -5.09 -1.93 -8.64
CA ILE A 131 -5.40 -2.70 -7.43
C ILE A 131 -5.13 -4.17 -7.72
N LEU A 132 -4.36 -4.83 -6.85
CA LEU A 132 -4.19 -6.27 -6.80
C LEU A 132 -5.12 -6.82 -5.70
N ALA A 133 -6.23 -7.45 -6.09
CA ALA A 133 -7.13 -8.10 -5.15
C ALA A 133 -6.69 -9.55 -4.92
N VAL A 134 -6.40 -9.89 -3.67
CA VAL A 134 -5.92 -11.22 -3.25
C VAL A 134 -6.74 -11.73 -2.07
N ASN A 135 -6.66 -13.02 -1.79
CA ASN A 135 -7.30 -13.57 -0.60
C ASN A 135 -6.57 -13.09 0.67
N LYS A 136 -5.24 -13.31 0.73
CA LYS A 136 -4.40 -12.89 1.87
C LYS A 136 -3.14 -12.17 1.40
N ILE A 137 -2.66 -11.29 2.25
CA ILE A 137 -1.34 -10.67 2.18
C ILE A 137 -0.64 -10.98 3.49
N GLU A 138 0.56 -11.53 3.44
CA GLU A 138 1.35 -11.81 4.63
C GLU A 138 2.76 -11.26 4.46
N LEU A 139 3.26 -10.61 5.50
CA LEU A 139 4.61 -10.06 5.60
C LEU A 139 5.46 -11.01 6.43
N ARG A 140 6.63 -11.39 5.89
CA ARG A 140 7.65 -12.13 6.63
C ARG A 140 8.24 -11.26 7.72
N LYS A 141 8.21 -11.77 8.95
CA LYS A 141 8.93 -11.21 10.09
C LYS A 141 9.97 -12.21 10.55
N GLU A 142 11.17 -11.75 10.82
CA GLU A 142 12.23 -12.56 11.38
C GLU A 142 12.67 -11.93 12.70
N ASP A 143 12.57 -12.72 13.77
CA ASP A 143 13.11 -12.33 15.06
C ASP A 143 14.64 -12.36 14.98
N TRP A 144 15.26 -11.21 15.09
CA TRP A 144 16.71 -11.04 14.93
C TRP A 144 17.52 -11.76 16.03
N MET A 145 16.93 -12.04 17.19
CA MET A 145 17.61 -12.74 18.29
C MET A 145 17.55 -14.25 18.13
N THR A 146 16.41 -14.78 17.70
CA THR A 146 16.15 -16.22 17.64
C THR A 146 16.25 -16.79 16.23
N GLY A 147 16.20 -15.94 15.19
CA GLY A 147 16.08 -16.33 13.79
C GLY A 147 14.72 -16.97 13.45
N GLN A 148 13.76 -16.91 14.36
CA GLN A 148 12.42 -17.43 14.13
C GLN A 148 11.69 -16.59 13.07
N VAL A 149 11.14 -17.26 12.05
CA VAL A 149 10.33 -16.62 11.02
C VAL A 149 8.86 -16.79 11.35
N THR A 150 8.13 -15.67 11.35
CA THR A 150 6.68 -15.61 11.45
C THR A 150 6.09 -14.85 10.26
N TRP A 151 4.78 -14.97 10.06
CA TRP A 151 4.06 -14.29 8.99
C TRP A 151 2.94 -13.46 9.59
N GLU A 152 3.00 -12.15 9.36
CA GLU A 152 2.02 -11.19 9.83
C GLU A 152 0.99 -10.91 8.72
N SER A 153 -0.30 -11.09 9.03
CA SER A 153 -1.37 -10.76 8.08
C SER A 153 -1.49 -9.26 7.88
N LYS A 154 -1.64 -8.84 6.62
CA LYS A 154 -1.83 -7.44 6.21
C LYS A 154 -3.17 -7.30 5.48
N VAL A 155 -3.89 -6.25 5.79
CA VAL A 155 -5.14 -5.89 5.08
C VAL A 155 -4.84 -5.26 3.73
N CYS A 156 -3.77 -4.48 3.67
CA CYS A 156 -3.40 -3.73 2.49
C CYS A 156 -1.88 -3.50 2.45
N GLU A 157 -1.34 -3.40 1.24
CA GLU A 157 0.03 -2.94 0.99
C GLU A 157 0.01 -2.00 -0.22
N ILE A 158 0.79 -0.91 -0.16
CA ILE A 158 0.74 0.14 -1.18
C ILE A 158 2.15 0.51 -1.63
N ASN A 159 2.31 0.63 -2.95
CA ASN A 159 3.45 1.30 -3.56
C ASN A 159 3.00 2.33 -4.60
N SER A 160 3.94 2.94 -5.32
CA SER A 160 3.66 3.96 -6.33
C SER A 160 2.82 3.48 -7.53
N ARG A 161 2.75 2.17 -7.78
CA ARG A 161 2.07 1.59 -8.95
C ARG A 161 0.79 0.83 -8.61
N CYS A 162 0.70 0.27 -7.41
CA CYS A 162 -0.36 -0.65 -7.04
C CYS A 162 -0.71 -0.58 -5.56
N MET A 163 -1.96 -0.86 -5.27
CA MET A 163 -2.46 -1.17 -3.94
C MET A 163 -2.91 -2.64 -3.92
N ALA A 164 -2.20 -3.49 -3.18
CA ALA A 164 -2.66 -4.85 -2.91
C ALA A 164 -3.68 -4.81 -1.76
N VAL A 165 -4.79 -5.50 -1.92
CA VAL A 165 -5.89 -5.56 -0.94
C VAL A 165 -6.21 -7.02 -0.65
N ALA A 166 -6.07 -7.43 0.60
CA ALA A 166 -6.54 -8.72 1.07
C ALA A 166 -8.06 -8.67 1.27
N ILE A 167 -8.81 -9.67 0.82
CA ILE A 167 -10.27 -9.69 0.94
C ILE A 167 -10.79 -10.84 1.80
N GLU A 168 -9.91 -11.66 2.38
CA GLU A 168 -10.30 -12.78 3.26
C GLU A 168 -11.26 -12.32 4.37
N GLY A 169 -10.97 -11.17 4.99
CA GLY A 169 -11.80 -10.60 6.04
C GLY A 169 -13.25 -10.32 5.62
N LEU A 170 -13.52 -10.16 4.32
CA LEU A 170 -14.88 -9.97 3.80
C LEU A 170 -15.70 -11.27 3.69
N PHE A 171 -15.06 -12.41 3.84
CA PHE A 171 -15.72 -13.71 3.80
C PHE A 171 -16.19 -14.19 5.19
N ALA A 172 -15.75 -13.54 6.26
CA ALA A 172 -16.24 -13.82 7.60
C ALA A 172 -17.71 -13.40 7.74
N GLU A 173 -18.52 -14.20 8.46
CA GLU A 173 -19.99 -14.04 8.51
C GLU A 173 -20.45 -12.71 9.13
N ASP A 174 -19.61 -12.10 9.99
CA ASP A 174 -19.99 -10.92 10.78
C ASP A 174 -19.34 -9.60 10.30
N VAL A 175 -18.54 -9.62 9.22
CA VAL A 175 -17.83 -8.42 8.76
C VAL A 175 -18.72 -7.57 7.86
N LYS A 176 -18.91 -6.32 8.29
CA LYS A 176 -19.57 -5.31 7.45
C LYS A 176 -18.55 -4.70 6.49
N PRO A 177 -18.85 -4.69 5.17
CA PRO A 177 -17.92 -4.12 4.17
C PRO A 177 -17.49 -2.69 4.47
N GLU A 178 -18.38 -1.89 5.09
CA GLU A 178 -18.11 -0.51 5.46
C GLU A 178 -17.01 -0.40 6.53
N VAL A 179 -17.03 -1.28 7.54
CA VAL A 179 -15.99 -1.34 8.58
C VAL A 179 -14.64 -1.72 7.97
N TYR A 180 -14.66 -2.68 7.02
CA TYR A 180 -13.45 -3.09 6.33
C TYR A 180 -12.82 -1.96 5.49
N VAL A 181 -13.65 -1.14 4.83
CA VAL A 181 -13.17 0.07 4.12
C VAL A 181 -12.54 1.07 5.09
N GLN A 182 -13.10 1.22 6.29
CA GLN A 182 -12.53 2.10 7.32
C GLN A 182 -11.13 1.66 7.71
N ASP A 183 -10.93 0.36 7.96
CA ASP A 183 -9.61 -0.20 8.28
C ASP A 183 -8.62 -0.05 7.10
N LEU A 184 -9.09 -0.24 5.86
CA LEU A 184 -8.30 0.06 4.66
C LEU A 184 -7.87 1.52 4.60
N CYS A 185 -8.76 2.46 4.86
CA CYS A 185 -8.43 3.88 4.83
C CYS A 185 -7.42 4.27 5.92
N CYS A 186 -7.53 3.70 7.13
CA CYS A 186 -6.51 3.86 8.15
C CYS A 186 -5.13 3.38 7.66
N THR A 187 -5.10 2.18 7.05
CA THR A 187 -3.88 1.60 6.47
C THR A 187 -3.29 2.44 5.35
N ILE A 188 -4.12 3.12 4.56
CA ILE A 188 -3.69 4.04 3.49
C ILE A 188 -3.13 5.35 4.05
N ILE A 189 -3.75 5.89 5.10
CA ILE A 189 -3.37 7.18 5.69
C ILE A 189 -2.09 7.04 6.52
N PHE A 190 -1.94 5.98 7.29
CA PHE A 190 -0.83 5.80 8.21
C PHE A 190 0.55 6.04 7.55
N PRO A 191 0.95 5.38 6.46
CA PRO A 191 2.26 5.56 5.84
C PRO A 191 2.45 6.94 5.19
N ARG A 192 1.38 7.70 5.00
CA ARG A 192 1.44 9.08 4.48
C ARG A 192 1.75 10.11 5.55
N LEU A 193 1.47 9.77 6.81
CA LEU A 193 1.72 10.60 7.99
C LEU A 193 3.00 10.19 8.72
N PHE A 194 3.30 8.91 8.71
CA PHE A 194 4.40 8.33 9.47
C PHE A 194 5.38 7.64 8.51
N VAL A 195 6.61 8.13 8.49
CA VAL A 195 7.73 7.46 7.80
C VAL A 195 8.45 6.65 8.85
N ASN A 196 8.54 5.34 8.64
CA ASN A 196 9.29 4.44 9.52
C ASN A 196 10.43 3.83 8.72
N GLU A 197 11.65 4.31 8.96
CA GLU A 197 12.88 3.65 8.55
C GLU A 197 13.53 3.11 9.83
N GLU A 198 13.35 1.83 10.13
CA GLU A 198 13.96 1.13 11.27
C GLU A 198 13.66 1.79 12.65
N ASP A 199 12.37 2.07 12.94
CA ASP A 199 11.90 2.77 14.14
C ASP A 199 12.35 4.24 14.26
N ASP A 200 12.93 4.81 13.22
CA ASP A 200 13.22 6.23 13.14
C ASP A 200 12.03 6.98 12.50
N TRP A 201 11.30 7.71 13.32
CA TRP A 201 10.14 8.50 12.90
C TRP A 201 10.51 9.92 12.44
N TRP A 202 11.80 10.24 12.39
CA TRP A 202 12.29 11.52 11.89
C TRP A 202 11.82 11.74 10.44
N GLY A 203 11.31 12.94 10.17
CA GLY A 203 10.77 13.25 8.84
C GLY A 203 9.31 12.88 8.64
N SER A 204 8.67 12.18 9.59
CA SER A 204 7.22 11.98 9.59
C SER A 204 6.48 13.31 9.66
N LYS A 205 5.39 13.45 8.89
CA LYS A 205 4.52 14.63 9.02
C LYS A 205 3.91 14.73 10.42
N ALA A 206 3.64 13.59 11.03
CA ALA A 206 3.09 13.47 12.38
C ALA A 206 4.17 13.26 13.45
N TYR A 207 5.39 13.77 13.23
CA TYR A 207 6.50 13.61 14.19
C TYR A 207 6.16 14.13 15.59
N GLY A 208 5.44 15.25 15.71
CA GLY A 208 4.99 15.79 16.98
C GLY A 208 4.03 14.86 17.77
N PHE A 209 3.34 13.95 17.08
CA PHE A 209 2.55 12.92 17.73
C PHE A 209 3.44 11.80 18.30
N VAL A 210 4.51 11.43 17.60
CA VAL A 210 5.47 10.40 18.04
C VAL A 210 6.31 10.91 19.21
N GLU A 211 6.75 12.16 19.15
CA GLU A 211 7.53 12.81 20.22
C GLU A 211 6.71 13.32 21.39
N TYR A 212 5.42 13.04 21.40
CA TYR A 212 4.57 13.44 22.49
C TYR A 212 5.13 12.97 23.85
N ASP A 213 5.13 13.87 24.82
CA ASP A 213 5.62 13.63 26.19
C ASP A 213 7.03 12.97 26.24
N MET A 214 7.99 13.52 25.46
CA MET A 214 9.38 13.10 25.36
C MET A 214 9.63 11.78 24.60
N GLY A 215 8.78 11.48 23.60
CA GLY A 215 9.06 10.50 22.56
C GLY A 215 9.29 9.08 23.06
N TYR A 216 10.54 8.63 22.97
CA TYR A 216 10.92 7.27 23.35
C TYR A 216 10.48 6.86 24.77
N GLY A 217 10.57 7.79 25.74
CA GLY A 217 10.14 7.54 27.10
C GLY A 217 8.63 7.27 27.24
N TYR A 218 7.81 7.83 26.36
CA TYR A 218 6.36 7.69 26.42
C TYR A 218 5.89 6.29 25.99
N TYR A 219 6.44 5.77 24.88
CA TYR A 219 6.07 4.44 24.35
C TYR A 219 6.85 3.29 25.00
N ASN A 220 7.90 3.57 25.76
CA ASN A 220 8.70 2.58 26.48
C ASN A 220 8.55 2.66 28.00
N LYS A 221 7.43 3.17 28.49
CA LYS A 221 7.14 3.27 29.92
C LYS A 221 6.92 1.88 30.52
N MET A 222 8.01 1.21 30.91
CA MET A 222 7.95 -0.06 31.64
C MET A 222 7.50 0.10 33.12
N ASP A 223 7.48 1.35 33.62
CA ASP A 223 7.27 1.63 35.04
C ASP A 223 5.83 2.06 35.39
N LEU A 224 4.94 2.15 34.41
CA LEU A 224 3.54 2.51 34.67
C LEU A 224 2.72 1.24 34.87
N TYR A 225 2.15 1.13 36.03
CA TYR A 225 1.18 0.09 36.36
C TYR A 225 -0.19 0.54 35.81
N VAL A 226 -0.63 -0.11 34.72
CA VAL A 226 -1.92 0.13 34.09
C VAL A 226 -2.76 -1.12 34.30
N GLU A 227 -3.86 -0.99 35.01
CA GLU A 227 -4.79 -2.09 35.27
C GLU A 227 -6.08 -1.99 34.46
N THR A 228 -6.41 -0.79 34.00
CA THR A 228 -7.69 -0.51 33.36
C THR A 228 -7.54 0.34 32.09
N LEU A 229 -8.55 0.27 31.22
CA LEU A 229 -8.63 1.16 30.04
C LEU A 229 -8.69 2.64 30.47
N GLU A 230 -9.26 2.95 31.65
CA GLU A 230 -9.28 4.33 32.16
C GLU A 230 -7.87 4.82 32.50
N ASP A 231 -6.99 3.96 33.00
CA ASP A 231 -5.59 4.32 33.25
C ASP A 231 -4.85 4.58 31.95
N LEU A 232 -5.09 3.77 30.91
CA LEU A 232 -4.57 4.02 29.56
C LEU A 232 -5.06 5.37 29.01
N HIS A 233 -6.34 5.69 29.17
CA HIS A 233 -6.88 6.99 28.75
C HIS A 233 -6.21 8.16 29.49
N ARG A 234 -5.90 8.03 30.78
CA ARG A 234 -5.15 9.05 31.54
C ARG A 234 -3.74 9.25 30.99
N GLU A 235 -3.13 8.19 30.47
CA GLU A 235 -1.82 8.24 29.84
C GLU A 235 -1.89 8.66 28.34
N GLY A 236 -3.06 8.88 27.78
CA GLY A 236 -3.25 9.40 26.42
C GLY A 236 -3.37 8.32 25.35
N PHE A 237 -3.70 7.09 25.70
CA PHE A 237 -3.97 6.01 24.75
C PHE A 237 -5.46 5.77 24.59
N LEU A 238 -5.93 5.53 23.35
CA LEU A 238 -7.36 5.28 23.08
C LEU A 238 -7.75 3.82 23.21
N VAL A 239 -6.83 2.90 23.00
CA VAL A 239 -7.09 1.46 22.93
C VAL A 239 -6.15 0.70 23.85
N ASP A 240 -6.69 -0.38 24.39
CA ASP A 240 -5.96 -1.44 25.04
C ASP A 240 -5.55 -2.46 23.97
N VAL A 241 -4.31 -2.90 23.97
CA VAL A 241 -3.78 -3.85 22.99
C VAL A 241 -3.72 -5.26 23.58
N ASP A 242 -3.34 -5.35 24.85
CA ASP A 242 -3.31 -6.56 25.66
C ASP A 242 -3.40 -6.14 27.13
N GLU A 243 -3.93 -7.00 27.98
CA GLU A 243 -4.18 -6.72 29.41
C GLU A 243 -2.97 -6.17 30.20
N VAL A 244 -1.79 -6.05 29.59
CA VAL A 244 -0.52 -5.68 30.27
C VAL A 244 0.39 -4.77 29.43
N ASN A 245 0.11 -4.51 28.16
CA ASN A 245 1.04 -3.79 27.29
C ASN A 245 0.49 -2.44 26.80
N PHE A 246 1.34 -1.42 26.84
CA PHE A 246 1.05 -0.15 26.18
C PHE A 246 1.04 -0.34 24.66
N PRO A 247 0.15 0.38 23.95
CA PRO A 247 0.20 0.45 22.51
C PRO A 247 1.57 0.96 22.01
N ASP A 248 2.09 0.37 20.96
CA ASP A 248 3.20 0.95 20.23
C ASP A 248 2.74 2.20 19.42
N VAL A 249 3.70 2.91 18.82
CA VAL A 249 3.42 4.10 18.02
C VAL A 249 2.41 3.81 16.90
N ARG A 250 2.50 2.65 16.26
CA ARG A 250 1.64 2.28 15.15
C ARG A 250 0.20 2.01 15.61
N GLN A 251 0.05 1.27 16.69
CA GLN A 251 -1.24 0.94 17.27
C GLN A 251 -1.95 2.20 17.77
N ASP A 252 -1.23 3.03 18.49
CA ASP A 252 -1.73 4.29 19.04
C ASP A 252 -2.12 5.27 17.91
N ALA A 253 -1.23 5.53 16.96
CA ALA A 253 -1.53 6.40 15.82
C ALA A 253 -2.72 5.89 14.98
N SER A 254 -2.81 4.58 14.77
CA SER A 254 -3.94 3.98 14.03
C SER A 254 -5.27 4.18 14.75
N ALA A 255 -5.28 4.11 16.10
CA ALA A 255 -6.47 4.37 16.89
C ALA A 255 -6.94 5.83 16.75
N TYR A 256 -6.01 6.78 16.79
CA TYR A 256 -6.34 8.20 16.59
C TYR A 256 -6.78 8.52 15.15
N ILE A 257 -6.09 7.95 14.13
CA ILE A 257 -6.53 8.08 12.73
C ILE A 257 -7.96 7.56 12.58
N LYS A 258 -8.25 6.40 13.14
CA LYS A 258 -9.59 5.80 13.10
C LYS A 258 -10.63 6.68 13.80
N ALA A 259 -10.31 7.23 14.95
CA ALA A 259 -11.20 8.15 15.67
C ALA A 259 -11.51 9.41 14.83
N VAL A 260 -10.50 10.04 14.21
CA VAL A 260 -10.71 11.21 13.34
C VAL A 260 -11.56 10.86 12.11
N LEU A 261 -11.42 9.65 11.55
CA LEU A 261 -12.20 9.21 10.40
C LEU A 261 -13.67 8.94 10.72
N LEU A 262 -13.96 8.41 11.90
CA LEU A 262 -15.27 7.82 12.22
C LEU A 262 -16.12 8.66 13.17
N GLU A 263 -15.50 9.52 13.97
CA GLU A 263 -16.16 10.31 14.98
C GLU A 263 -16.14 11.80 14.62
N THR A 264 -17.21 12.49 14.94
CA THR A 264 -17.19 13.95 14.95
C THR A 264 -16.35 14.46 16.13
N GLU A 265 -15.85 15.68 16.04
CA GLU A 265 -15.11 16.28 17.16
C GLU A 265 -15.94 16.35 18.44
N GLU A 266 -17.25 16.59 18.31
CA GLU A 266 -18.18 16.62 19.44
C GLU A 266 -18.29 15.26 20.13
N GLU A 267 -18.48 14.18 19.37
CA GLU A 267 -18.51 12.80 19.88
C GLU A 267 -17.20 12.42 20.54
N PHE A 268 -16.06 12.77 19.93
CA PHE A 268 -14.75 12.50 20.48
C PHE A 268 -14.53 13.25 21.81
N ARG A 269 -14.89 14.55 21.85
CA ARG A 269 -14.80 15.36 23.08
C ARG A 269 -15.76 14.91 24.18
N GLU A 270 -16.94 14.41 23.84
CA GLU A 270 -17.86 13.82 24.80
C GLU A 270 -17.26 12.58 25.47
N LYS A 271 -16.59 11.72 24.71
CA LYS A 271 -15.96 10.49 25.21
C LYS A 271 -14.68 10.77 26.01
N TYR A 272 -13.80 11.62 25.47
CA TYR A 272 -12.43 11.72 25.93
C TYR A 272 -12.05 13.11 26.47
N GLY A 273 -12.94 14.07 26.46
CA GLY A 273 -12.64 15.47 26.84
C GLY A 273 -12.10 15.67 28.27
N GLN A 274 -12.35 14.70 29.17
CA GLN A 274 -11.78 14.69 30.53
C GLN A 274 -10.30 14.29 30.57
N TYR A 275 -9.78 13.68 29.49
CA TYR A 275 -8.40 13.19 29.43
C TYR A 275 -7.53 14.13 28.62
N TRP A 276 -6.85 15.03 29.30
CA TRP A 276 -6.11 16.11 28.66
C TRP A 276 -5.03 15.63 27.68
N LYS A 277 -4.32 14.52 27.98
CA LYS A 277 -3.30 13.93 27.09
C LYS A 277 -3.93 13.41 25.80
N ILE A 278 -5.10 12.79 25.86
CA ILE A 278 -5.85 12.36 24.67
C ILE A 278 -6.20 13.57 23.83
N MET A 279 -6.68 14.63 24.45
CA MET A 279 -7.09 15.84 23.73
C MET A 279 -5.90 16.53 23.06
N GLU A 280 -4.74 16.62 23.71
CA GLU A 280 -3.54 17.20 23.10
C GLU A 280 -3.05 16.37 21.91
N LYS A 281 -2.99 15.06 22.03
CA LYS A 281 -2.61 14.16 20.90
C LYS A 281 -3.61 14.27 19.76
N TYR A 282 -4.89 14.35 20.04
CA TYR A 282 -5.93 14.54 19.05
C TYR A 282 -5.76 15.85 18.26
N GLU A 283 -5.47 16.96 18.96
CA GLU A 283 -5.22 18.28 18.33
C GLU A 283 -3.95 18.25 17.43
N ILE A 284 -2.98 17.41 17.73
CA ILE A 284 -1.79 17.25 16.88
C ILE A 284 -2.12 16.49 15.60
N ILE A 285 -2.81 15.35 15.72
CA ILE A 285 -2.99 14.43 14.57
C ILE A 285 -4.18 14.80 13.69
N LYS A 286 -5.24 15.35 14.26
CA LYS A 286 -6.50 15.67 13.56
C LYS A 286 -6.29 16.48 12.28
N PRO A 287 -5.60 17.65 12.29
CA PRO A 287 -5.46 18.47 11.08
C PRO A 287 -4.64 17.73 9.99
N LEU A 288 -3.75 16.84 10.38
CA LEU A 288 -2.94 16.06 9.44
C LEU A 288 -3.80 14.98 8.76
N VAL A 289 -4.62 14.27 9.53
CA VAL A 289 -5.55 13.26 9.01
C VAL A 289 -6.61 13.91 8.12
N GLU A 290 -7.22 15.02 8.55
CA GLU A 290 -8.22 15.74 7.76
C GLU A 290 -7.67 16.20 6.41
N LYS A 291 -6.42 16.64 6.36
CA LYS A 291 -5.74 16.97 5.10
C LYS A 291 -5.59 15.76 4.19
N GLU A 292 -5.14 14.61 4.71
CA GLU A 292 -5.03 13.38 3.90
C GLU A 292 -6.42 12.88 3.46
N VAL A 293 -7.44 13.04 4.29
CA VAL A 293 -8.85 12.75 3.94
C VAL A 293 -9.30 13.61 2.75
N GLU A 294 -8.99 14.91 2.76
CA GLU A 294 -9.29 15.83 1.65
C GLU A 294 -8.50 15.44 0.39
N ASP A 295 -7.20 15.21 0.51
CA ASP A 295 -6.32 14.87 -0.61
C ASP A 295 -6.71 13.54 -1.30
N LEU A 296 -7.16 12.55 -0.54
CA LEU A 296 -7.64 11.25 -1.01
C LEU A 296 -9.13 11.29 -1.40
N GLY A 297 -9.85 12.31 -0.95
CA GLY A 297 -11.29 12.44 -1.14
C GLY A 297 -12.09 11.34 -0.43
N ILE A 298 -11.66 11.00 0.79
CA ILE A 298 -12.35 10.02 1.64
C ILE A 298 -13.68 10.59 2.14
N LYS A 299 -14.72 9.78 2.13
CA LYS A 299 -16.08 10.16 2.52
C LYS A 299 -16.64 9.16 3.53
N PHE A 300 -16.51 9.43 4.81
CA PHE A 300 -17.12 8.62 5.88
C PHE A 300 -18.15 9.37 6.73
N LYS A 301 -18.20 10.69 6.58
CA LYS A 301 -19.14 11.56 7.32
C LYS A 301 -20.18 12.13 6.40
#